data_b3be36724b795e169affbca6ee83d441
#
_entry.id   b3be36724b795e169affbca6ee83d441
#
_cell.length_a   1.000
_cell.length_b   1.000
_cell.length_c   1.000
_cell.angle_alpha   90.00
_cell.angle_beta   90.00
_cell.angle_gamma   90.00
#
_symmetry.space_group_name_H-M   'P 1'
#
loop_
_entity.id
_entity.type
_entity.pdbx_description
1 polymer ?
#
loop_
_entity_poly.entity_id
_entity_poly.type
_entity_poly.pdbx_seq_one_letter_code
_entity_poly.pdbx_strand_id
1 'polypeptide(L)'
;MLESFVTTIYLFLASVATVTLLTVSTFLPGETQQSAVISSMEQNPTPVITEESIEDPMPMPESQTKTEIVNPPTDREIEPEIVIEPEIIVTSPIIETPTPTPSFYDTPPLPLEVVNTVSSPALVNIFCASAPSSSVSGAIGSGIIIDPRGVILTNAHVAQYFLLQDHPSASISCVVRSGSPAKTKYTAEILTFPQAWAANYGKDLLLELPTGTGEHDWALLYITGTTDQSEKPLTFPFVSFDTREAVTTMNDPVLIASYPAGFLGSTLLQRGLWPVSTTVEIQKVYTFSESLIDVLSLGGSIVAQGGSSGGAVMNQWNKLVGIIVTSSIGSTTAERDLRALTLSHIDRSIQAHTGYTLLSFLNIGDFESRVQKFKETEVPNLLTYFPI
;
A
#
# COMPACT_ATOMS: atom_id res chain seq x y z
N MET A 1 -6.67 -19.66 -63.89
CA MET A 1 -6.57 -19.04 -62.55
C MET A 1 -6.76 -20.04 -61.39
N LEU A 2 -7.55 -21.09 -61.55
CA LEU A 2 -7.75 -22.09 -60.46
C LEU A 2 -6.56 -23.06 -60.28
N GLU A 3 -5.92 -23.46 -61.38
CA GLU A 3 -4.77 -24.37 -61.34
C GLU A 3 -3.49 -23.76 -60.70
N SER A 4 -3.30 -22.45 -60.87
CA SER A 4 -2.17 -21.76 -60.25
C SER A 4 -2.32 -21.64 -58.73
N PHE A 5 -3.53 -21.60 -58.22
CA PHE A 5 -3.84 -21.48 -56.80
C PHE A 5 -3.63 -22.84 -56.07
N VAL A 6 -3.99 -23.92 -56.68
CA VAL A 6 -3.81 -25.30 -56.14
C VAL A 6 -2.35 -25.66 -56.06
N THR A 7 -1.51 -25.30 -57.04
CA THR A 7 -0.09 -25.59 -57.04
C THR A 7 0.66 -24.79 -55.94
N THR A 8 0.25 -23.56 -55.68
CA THR A 8 0.85 -22.74 -54.64
C THR A 8 0.53 -23.26 -53.23
N ILE A 9 -0.68 -23.79 -52.99
CA ILE A 9 -1.08 -24.38 -51.72
C ILE A 9 -0.32 -25.70 -51.48
N TYR A 10 -0.12 -26.53 -52.50
CA TYR A 10 0.65 -27.78 -52.36
C TYR A 10 2.11 -27.56 -52.05
N LEU A 11 2.75 -26.53 -52.62
CA LEU A 11 4.12 -26.16 -52.32
C LEU A 11 4.29 -25.59 -50.92
N PHE A 12 3.28 -24.87 -50.39
CA PHE A 12 3.31 -24.35 -49.03
C PHE A 12 3.13 -25.47 -47.99
N LEU A 13 2.24 -26.44 -48.23
CA LEU A 13 2.04 -27.58 -47.34
C LEU A 13 3.22 -28.56 -47.34
N ALA A 14 3.90 -28.76 -48.48
CA ALA A 14 5.12 -29.56 -48.57
C ALA A 14 6.30 -28.93 -47.82
N SER A 15 6.43 -27.59 -47.82
CA SER A 15 7.45 -26.85 -47.09
C SER A 15 7.28 -26.94 -45.57
N VAL A 16 6.04 -26.90 -45.07
CA VAL A 16 5.76 -27.02 -43.62
C VAL A 16 6.01 -28.46 -43.13
N ALA A 17 5.69 -29.47 -43.92
CA ALA A 17 5.95 -30.87 -43.57
C ALA A 17 7.44 -31.22 -43.49
N THR A 18 8.30 -30.63 -44.36
CA THR A 18 9.76 -30.87 -44.36
C THR A 18 10.46 -30.20 -43.18
N VAL A 19 9.98 -29.06 -42.71
CA VAL A 19 10.54 -28.37 -41.53
C VAL A 19 10.19 -29.12 -40.23
N THR A 20 9.01 -29.71 -40.15
CA THR A 20 8.60 -30.53 -38.98
C THR A 20 9.35 -31.87 -38.88
N LEU A 21 9.75 -32.48 -39.97
CA LEU A 21 10.53 -33.74 -39.93
C LEU A 21 12.02 -33.52 -39.56
N LEU A 22 12.59 -32.34 -39.88
CA LEU A 22 13.99 -32.02 -39.55
C LEU A 22 14.18 -31.62 -38.08
N THR A 23 13.15 -31.24 -37.36
CA THR A 23 13.23 -30.88 -35.95
C THR A 23 13.01 -32.05 -34.97
N VAL A 24 12.50 -33.18 -35.42
CA VAL A 24 12.29 -34.40 -34.58
C VAL A 24 13.52 -35.31 -34.55
N SER A 25 14.50 -35.13 -35.46
CA SER A 25 15.66 -36.02 -35.57
C SER A 25 16.88 -35.65 -34.70
N THR A 26 16.80 -34.64 -33.85
CA THR A 26 17.98 -34.19 -33.07
C THR A 26 17.82 -34.28 -31.54
N PHE A 27 16.81 -34.97 -31.03
CA PHE A 27 16.67 -35.20 -29.58
C PHE A 27 16.59 -36.71 -29.28
N LEU A 28 17.76 -37.36 -29.20
CA LEU A 28 17.97 -38.59 -28.44
C LEU A 28 19.03 -38.28 -27.36
N PRO A 29 18.77 -38.55 -26.09
CA PRO A 29 19.73 -38.27 -25.03
C PRO A 29 20.81 -39.31 -24.98
N GLY A 30 22.06 -38.86 -25.15
CA GLY A 30 23.25 -39.65 -24.81
C GLY A 30 23.54 -39.46 -23.32
N GLU A 31 23.53 -40.58 -22.61
CA GLU A 31 24.02 -40.64 -21.21
C GLU A 31 25.51 -40.31 -21.16
N THR A 32 25.88 -39.32 -20.37
CA THR A 32 27.21 -39.22 -19.77
C THR A 32 27.06 -38.79 -18.33
N GLN A 33 27.33 -39.74 -17.45
CA GLN A 33 27.60 -39.47 -16.03
C GLN A 33 28.78 -38.51 -15.90
N GLN A 34 28.58 -37.36 -15.30
CA GLN A 34 29.65 -36.55 -14.73
C GLN A 34 29.42 -36.40 -13.23
N SER A 35 30.31 -37.06 -12.49
CA SER A 35 30.41 -36.97 -11.03
C SER A 35 30.59 -35.54 -10.59
N ALA A 36 29.69 -35.04 -9.77
CA ALA A 36 29.83 -33.76 -9.08
C ALA A 36 30.88 -33.90 -7.97
N VAL A 37 31.99 -33.19 -8.12
CA VAL A 37 32.98 -32.96 -7.06
C VAL A 37 32.35 -31.95 -6.07
N ILE A 38 32.04 -32.43 -4.87
CA ILE A 38 31.66 -31.56 -3.75
C ILE A 38 32.94 -30.92 -3.25
N SER A 39 33.10 -29.61 -3.54
CA SER A 39 34.11 -28.79 -2.93
C SER A 39 33.57 -28.36 -1.56
N SER A 40 34.21 -28.78 -0.50
CA SER A 40 34.00 -28.34 0.89
C SER A 40 34.31 -26.86 1.01
N MET A 41 33.29 -26.04 1.25
CA MET A 41 33.50 -24.67 1.71
C MET A 41 33.83 -24.66 3.20
N GLU A 42 34.98 -24.12 3.48
CA GLU A 42 35.58 -23.85 4.78
C GLU A 42 34.62 -23.00 5.64
N GLN A 43 34.37 -23.48 6.85
CA GLN A 43 33.62 -22.76 7.88
C GLN A 43 34.48 -21.61 8.40
N ASN A 44 34.08 -20.38 8.17
CA ASN A 44 34.60 -19.23 8.88
C ASN A 44 34.05 -19.22 10.33
N PRO A 45 34.88 -18.93 11.32
CA PRO A 45 34.44 -18.95 12.71
C PRO A 45 33.58 -17.72 13.02
N THR A 46 32.45 -17.98 13.69
CA THR A 46 31.55 -17.00 14.27
C THR A 46 32.31 -16.07 15.23
N PRO A 47 32.14 -14.73 15.16
CA PRO A 47 32.69 -13.85 16.17
C PRO A 47 31.92 -14.04 17.48
N VAL A 48 32.68 -14.36 18.55
CA VAL A 48 32.22 -14.38 19.94
C VAL A 48 31.95 -12.94 20.35
N ILE A 49 30.67 -12.59 20.57
CA ILE A 49 30.31 -11.32 21.21
C ILE A 49 30.53 -11.51 22.73
N THR A 50 31.49 -10.82 23.26
CA THR A 50 31.68 -10.66 24.70
C THR A 50 30.55 -9.78 25.24
N GLU A 51 29.82 -10.30 26.21
CA GLU A 51 28.88 -9.53 27.01
C GLU A 51 29.62 -8.43 27.77
N GLU A 52 29.46 -7.20 27.36
CA GLU A 52 29.83 -6.03 28.12
C GLU A 52 28.74 -5.76 29.16
N SER A 53 29.09 -5.80 30.42
CA SER A 53 28.23 -5.60 31.57
C SER A 53 27.54 -4.24 31.51
N ILE A 54 26.20 -4.27 31.53
CA ILE A 54 25.34 -3.07 31.66
C ILE A 54 25.49 -2.62 33.14
N GLU A 55 26.08 -1.44 33.35
CA GLU A 55 26.05 -0.74 34.65
C GLU A 55 24.62 -0.26 34.93
N ASP A 56 24.17 -0.50 36.17
CA ASP A 56 22.89 -0.06 36.71
C ASP A 56 22.78 1.48 36.68
N PRO A 57 21.64 2.05 36.32
CA PRO A 57 21.43 3.50 36.38
C PRO A 57 21.34 3.98 37.83
N MET A 58 22.15 4.99 38.18
CA MET A 58 22.11 5.69 39.44
C MET A 58 20.75 6.29 39.74
N PRO A 59 20.29 6.31 41.00
CA PRO A 59 19.01 6.90 41.39
C PRO A 59 19.07 8.43 41.32
N MET A 60 18.07 9.01 40.72
CA MET A 60 17.83 10.46 40.72
C MET A 60 17.45 10.96 42.12
N PRO A 61 17.88 12.17 42.54
CA PRO A 61 17.54 12.74 43.83
C PRO A 61 16.07 13.16 43.90
N GLU A 62 15.39 12.73 44.97
CA GLU A 62 14.05 13.17 45.34
C GLU A 62 14.05 14.68 45.66
N SER A 63 13.24 15.44 44.88
CA SER A 63 12.93 16.83 45.18
C SER A 63 11.82 16.87 46.22
N GLN A 64 12.17 17.14 47.48
CA GLN A 64 11.19 17.43 48.53
C GLN A 64 10.64 18.83 48.35
N THR A 65 9.43 18.98 47.86
CA THR A 65 8.68 20.22 47.93
C THR A 65 7.87 20.22 49.21
N LYS A 66 8.34 21.02 50.14
CA LYS A 66 7.69 21.29 51.43
C LYS A 66 6.52 22.25 51.20
N THR A 67 5.31 21.73 51.25
CA THR A 67 4.08 22.55 51.18
C THR A 67 3.77 23.07 52.59
N GLU A 68 3.91 24.39 52.80
CA GLU A 68 3.56 25.10 54.02
C GLU A 68 2.04 25.32 54.03
N ILE A 69 1.36 24.74 55.02
CA ILE A 69 -0.07 24.92 55.23
C ILE A 69 -0.28 26.21 55.99
N VAL A 70 -0.81 27.23 55.29
CA VAL A 70 -1.29 28.47 55.92
C VAL A 70 -2.76 28.30 56.23
N ASN A 71 -3.11 28.31 57.52
CA ASN A 71 -4.49 28.37 57.99
C ASN A 71 -5.11 29.75 57.74
N PRO A 72 -6.36 29.82 57.22
CA PRO A 72 -7.07 31.10 57.18
C PRO A 72 -7.69 31.45 58.53
N PRO A 73 -7.81 32.74 58.85
CA PRO A 73 -8.34 33.21 60.14
C PRO A 73 -9.86 33.04 60.20
N THR A 74 -10.28 32.59 61.38
CA THR A 74 -11.65 32.56 61.87
C THR A 74 -12.14 34.00 62.01
N ASP A 75 -13.28 34.38 61.37
CA ASP A 75 -14.18 35.36 62.02
C ASP A 75 -15.53 35.52 61.32
N ARG A 76 -16.52 35.51 62.20
CA ARG A 76 -17.84 36.14 62.22
C ARG A 76 -18.98 35.50 61.46
N GLU A 77 -19.73 34.82 62.27
CA GLU A 77 -21.16 34.51 62.16
C GLU A 77 -21.94 35.82 61.88
N ILE A 78 -22.54 35.92 60.69
CA ILE A 78 -23.62 36.91 60.40
C ILE A 78 -24.82 36.04 60.02
N GLU A 79 -25.85 36.11 60.85
CA GLU A 79 -27.17 35.50 60.62
C GLU A 79 -27.75 36.03 59.32
N PRO A 80 -28.19 35.26 58.33
CA PRO A 80 -28.84 35.78 57.15
C PRO A 80 -30.33 35.96 57.40
N GLU A 81 -30.78 37.17 57.23
CA GLU A 81 -32.18 37.64 57.11
C GLU A 81 -32.82 36.85 55.93
N ILE A 82 -33.91 36.09 56.22
CA ILE A 82 -34.63 35.28 55.25
C ILE A 82 -35.44 36.22 54.35
N VAL A 83 -34.92 36.61 53.22
CA VAL A 83 -35.70 37.22 52.14
C VAL A 83 -36.35 36.09 51.32
N ILE A 84 -37.66 35.95 51.43
CA ILE A 84 -38.44 35.02 50.57
C ILE A 84 -38.61 35.68 49.20
N GLU A 85 -37.72 35.32 48.27
CA GLU A 85 -37.85 35.69 46.84
C GLU A 85 -38.78 34.66 46.16
N PRO A 86 -39.73 35.03 45.29
CA PRO A 86 -40.63 34.09 44.66
C PRO A 86 -39.87 33.12 43.73
N GLU A 87 -40.05 31.81 43.91
CA GLU A 87 -39.51 30.78 43.06
C GLU A 87 -40.02 30.93 41.61
N ILE A 88 -39.17 31.49 40.76
CA ILE A 88 -39.37 31.39 39.32
C ILE A 88 -39.02 29.95 38.91
N ILE A 89 -40.04 29.12 38.63
CA ILE A 89 -39.88 27.80 38.06
C ILE A 89 -39.35 28.01 36.63
N VAL A 90 -38.03 28.06 36.48
CA VAL A 90 -37.38 27.96 35.18
C VAL A 90 -37.45 26.48 34.75
N THR A 91 -38.45 26.16 33.93
CA THR A 91 -38.46 24.89 33.21
C THR A 91 -37.28 24.93 32.22
N SER A 92 -36.16 24.34 32.61
CA SER A 92 -35.03 24.10 31.68
C SER A 92 -35.59 23.34 30.46
N PRO A 93 -35.30 23.80 29.22
CA PRO A 93 -35.67 23.05 28.05
C PRO A 93 -34.99 21.65 28.14
N ILE A 94 -35.79 20.61 27.97
CA ILE A 94 -35.26 19.23 27.81
C ILE A 94 -34.39 19.31 26.56
N ILE A 95 -33.07 19.36 26.74
CA ILE A 95 -32.12 19.16 25.64
C ILE A 95 -32.26 17.70 25.28
N GLU A 96 -33.03 17.39 24.23
CA GLU A 96 -33.06 16.07 23.65
C GLU A 96 -31.62 15.75 23.23
N THR A 97 -30.99 14.81 23.93
CA THR A 97 -29.70 14.26 23.52
C THR A 97 -29.89 13.70 22.11
N PRO A 98 -29.14 14.17 21.12
CA PRO A 98 -29.30 13.64 19.76
C PRO A 98 -29.10 12.14 19.81
N THR A 99 -30.06 11.40 19.26
CA THR A 99 -29.95 9.94 19.10
C THR A 99 -28.64 9.67 18.34
N PRO A 100 -27.73 8.85 18.90
CA PRO A 100 -26.47 8.56 18.22
C PRO A 100 -26.78 7.98 16.85
N THR A 101 -26.20 8.56 15.81
CA THR A 101 -26.28 8.00 14.46
C THR A 101 -25.71 6.58 14.51
N PRO A 102 -26.43 5.54 14.03
CA PRO A 102 -25.94 4.17 14.05
C PRO A 102 -24.55 4.09 13.44
N SER A 103 -23.63 3.47 14.16
CA SER A 103 -22.30 3.21 13.64
C SER A 103 -22.40 2.13 12.55
N PHE A 104 -21.57 2.21 11.55
CA PHE A 104 -21.44 1.18 10.53
C PHE A 104 -21.15 -0.21 11.16
N TYR A 105 -20.40 -0.20 12.26
CA TYR A 105 -20.00 -1.38 13.04
C TYR A 105 -21.09 -1.95 13.95
N ASP A 106 -22.27 -1.31 14.02
CA ASP A 106 -23.45 -1.85 14.69
C ASP A 106 -24.14 -2.95 13.86
N THR A 107 -23.73 -3.11 12.57
CA THR A 107 -24.21 -4.20 11.72
C THR A 107 -23.37 -5.46 11.91
N PRO A 108 -23.92 -6.66 11.74
CA PRO A 108 -23.14 -7.90 11.80
C PRO A 108 -21.98 -7.89 10.79
N PRO A 109 -20.81 -8.44 11.14
CA PRO A 109 -19.68 -8.55 10.24
C PRO A 109 -20.00 -9.51 9.08
N LEU A 110 -19.46 -9.22 7.90
CA LEU A 110 -19.57 -10.06 6.71
C LEU A 110 -18.51 -11.19 6.77
N PRO A 111 -18.81 -12.38 6.22
CA PRO A 111 -17.76 -13.35 5.92
C PRO A 111 -16.71 -12.75 5.00
N LEU A 112 -15.43 -13.01 5.28
CA LEU A 112 -14.31 -12.42 4.50
C LEU A 112 -14.29 -12.89 3.04
N GLU A 113 -14.89 -14.03 2.71
CA GLU A 113 -15.09 -14.50 1.33
C GLU A 113 -16.06 -13.58 0.56
N VAL A 114 -17.08 -13.06 1.23
CA VAL A 114 -18.01 -12.06 0.68
C VAL A 114 -17.27 -10.75 0.46
N VAL A 115 -16.48 -10.30 1.46
CA VAL A 115 -15.63 -9.10 1.35
C VAL A 115 -14.69 -9.24 0.17
N ASN A 116 -14.02 -10.39 0.00
CA ASN A 116 -13.14 -10.66 -1.14
C ASN A 116 -13.87 -10.56 -2.48
N THR A 117 -15.04 -11.15 -2.58
CA THR A 117 -15.82 -11.12 -3.83
C THR A 117 -16.20 -9.70 -4.23
N VAL A 118 -16.58 -8.87 -3.26
CA VAL A 118 -17.04 -7.49 -3.50
C VAL A 118 -15.86 -6.55 -3.77
N SER A 119 -14.73 -6.70 -3.07
CA SER A 119 -13.58 -5.79 -3.15
C SER A 119 -12.61 -6.11 -4.29
N SER A 120 -12.50 -7.39 -4.71
CA SER A 120 -11.56 -7.82 -5.76
C SER A 120 -11.64 -7.03 -7.07
N PRO A 121 -12.81 -6.60 -7.58
CA PRO A 121 -12.88 -5.81 -8.80
C PRO A 121 -12.18 -4.44 -8.72
N ALA A 122 -12.01 -3.90 -7.52
CA ALA A 122 -11.32 -2.63 -7.28
C ALA A 122 -9.79 -2.78 -7.16
N LEU A 123 -9.29 -4.01 -7.03
CA LEU A 123 -7.85 -4.27 -6.94
C LEU A 123 -7.20 -4.09 -8.31
N VAL A 124 -6.06 -3.40 -8.36
CA VAL A 124 -5.29 -3.17 -9.57
C VAL A 124 -3.83 -3.56 -9.39
N ASN A 125 -3.20 -3.94 -10.49
CA ASN A 125 -1.76 -4.13 -10.58
C ASN A 125 -1.14 -2.92 -11.28
N ILE A 126 -0.10 -2.36 -10.69
CA ILE A 126 0.72 -1.32 -11.26
C ILE A 126 1.95 -1.98 -11.89
N PHE A 127 2.18 -1.74 -13.16
CA PHE A 127 3.30 -2.29 -13.90
C PHE A 127 4.05 -1.19 -14.62
N CYS A 128 5.31 -1.00 -14.25
CA CYS A 128 6.21 -0.04 -14.84
C CYS A 128 7.35 -0.78 -15.54
N ALA A 129 7.43 -0.66 -16.85
CA ALA A 129 8.50 -1.23 -17.66
C ALA A 129 9.59 -0.20 -17.92
N SER A 130 10.85 -0.61 -17.82
CA SER A 130 12.00 0.18 -18.22
C SER A 130 12.53 -0.24 -19.59
N ALA A 131 13.00 0.72 -20.37
CA ALA A 131 13.75 0.41 -21.59
C ALA A 131 15.12 -0.21 -21.24
N PRO A 132 15.73 -1.00 -22.15
CA PRO A 132 17.06 -1.58 -21.90
C PRO A 132 18.18 -0.55 -21.64
N SER A 133 17.99 0.69 -22.11
CA SER A 133 18.92 1.82 -21.89
C SER A 133 18.67 2.59 -20.61
N SER A 134 17.62 2.27 -19.85
CA SER A 134 17.29 2.97 -18.60
C SER A 134 18.27 2.60 -17.49
N SER A 135 18.66 3.58 -16.68
CA SER A 135 19.43 3.36 -15.46
C SER A 135 18.58 2.81 -14.32
N VAL A 136 17.26 2.90 -14.44
CA VAL A 136 16.30 2.45 -13.44
C VAL A 136 15.58 1.19 -13.92
N SER A 137 15.54 0.17 -13.08
CA SER A 137 14.81 -1.07 -13.34
C SER A 137 13.29 -0.83 -13.31
N GLY A 138 12.54 -1.67 -14.05
CA GLY A 138 11.09 -1.66 -13.97
C GLY A 138 10.57 -2.09 -12.59
N ALA A 139 9.31 -1.77 -12.29
CA ALA A 139 8.67 -2.07 -11.03
C ALA A 139 7.29 -2.71 -11.20
N ILE A 140 6.90 -3.49 -10.19
CA ILE A 140 5.55 -4.05 -10.05
C ILE A 140 5.04 -3.75 -8.66
N GLY A 141 3.79 -3.33 -8.59
CA GLY A 141 3.07 -3.09 -7.35
C GLY A 141 1.59 -3.41 -7.48
N SER A 142 0.88 -3.19 -6.41
CA SER A 142 -0.57 -3.27 -6.31
C SER A 142 -1.14 -1.89 -5.99
N GLY A 143 -2.44 -1.74 -6.16
CA GLY A 143 -3.21 -0.57 -5.74
C GLY A 143 -4.66 -0.96 -5.56
N ILE A 144 -5.41 -0.10 -4.92
CA ILE A 144 -6.85 -0.27 -4.71
C ILE A 144 -7.60 1.00 -5.14
N ILE A 145 -8.65 0.86 -5.95
CA ILE A 145 -9.50 1.98 -6.34
C ILE A 145 -10.40 2.32 -5.16
N ILE A 146 -10.33 3.56 -4.68
CA ILE A 146 -11.04 4.07 -3.50
C ILE A 146 -12.13 5.09 -3.82
N ASP A 147 -12.26 5.50 -5.09
CA ASP A 147 -13.26 6.46 -5.56
C ASP A 147 -13.80 6.01 -6.93
N PRO A 148 -15.11 6.07 -7.16
CA PRO A 148 -15.74 5.63 -8.42
C PRO A 148 -15.26 6.40 -9.65
N ARG A 149 -14.63 7.56 -9.48
CA ARG A 149 -14.04 8.35 -10.58
C ARG A 149 -12.65 7.84 -11.01
N GLY A 150 -12.11 6.79 -10.32
CA GLY A 150 -10.86 6.15 -10.71
C GLY A 150 -9.63 6.63 -9.93
N VAL A 151 -9.78 7.02 -8.66
CA VAL A 151 -8.64 7.29 -7.78
C VAL A 151 -8.13 5.99 -7.17
N ILE A 152 -6.84 5.73 -7.32
CA ILE A 152 -6.12 4.56 -6.81
C ILE A 152 -5.27 5.00 -5.62
N LEU A 153 -5.37 4.30 -4.49
CA LEU A 153 -4.43 4.38 -3.39
C LEU A 153 -3.37 3.28 -3.56
N THR A 154 -2.10 3.66 -3.43
CA THR A 154 -0.94 2.77 -3.49
C THR A 154 0.20 3.31 -2.62
N ASN A 155 1.37 2.67 -2.64
CA ASN A 155 2.55 3.19 -1.93
C ASN A 155 3.32 4.24 -2.74
N ALA A 156 4.06 5.12 -2.05
CA ALA A 156 4.94 6.09 -2.67
C ALA A 156 6.10 5.39 -3.41
N HIS A 157 6.69 4.33 -2.84
CA HIS A 157 7.76 3.57 -3.51
C HIS A 157 7.29 2.86 -4.79
N VAL A 158 5.98 2.63 -4.96
CA VAL A 158 5.39 2.15 -6.21
C VAL A 158 5.07 3.32 -7.14
N ALA A 159 4.45 4.38 -6.61
CA ALA A 159 4.03 5.53 -7.41
C ALA A 159 5.19 6.40 -7.91
N GLN A 160 6.39 6.35 -7.27
CA GLN A 160 7.56 7.10 -7.73
C GLN A 160 7.90 6.85 -9.21
N TYR A 161 7.61 5.67 -9.72
CA TYR A 161 7.88 5.34 -11.13
C TYR A 161 7.00 6.15 -12.09
N PHE A 162 5.86 6.66 -11.67
CA PHE A 162 5.07 7.61 -12.45
C PHE A 162 5.71 8.99 -12.49
N LEU A 163 6.41 9.44 -11.42
CA LEU A 163 7.22 10.66 -11.46
C LEU A 163 8.36 10.51 -12.47
N LEU A 164 8.98 9.33 -12.50
CA LEU A 164 10.13 9.05 -13.35
C LEU A 164 9.81 8.96 -14.85
N GLN A 165 8.54 8.79 -15.23
CA GLN A 165 8.13 8.84 -16.64
C GLN A 165 8.46 10.19 -17.29
N ASP A 166 8.44 11.26 -16.50
CA ASP A 166 8.76 12.62 -16.95
C ASP A 166 10.26 12.97 -16.77
N HIS A 167 11.08 12.04 -16.20
CA HIS A 167 12.50 12.27 -16.01
C HIS A 167 13.30 11.96 -17.30
N PRO A 168 14.18 12.88 -17.78
CA PRO A 168 14.85 12.72 -19.07
C PRO A 168 15.80 11.52 -19.15
N SER A 169 16.34 11.05 -18.01
CA SER A 169 17.27 9.91 -17.96
C SER A 169 16.58 8.58 -17.65
N ALA A 170 15.30 8.58 -17.26
CA ALA A 170 14.54 7.38 -16.95
C ALA A 170 13.61 7.03 -18.11
N SER A 171 13.96 6.04 -18.90
CA SER A 171 13.07 5.54 -19.96
C SER A 171 12.09 4.53 -19.35
N ILE A 172 11.08 4.99 -18.61
CA ILE A 172 10.07 4.19 -17.91
C ILE A 172 8.70 4.46 -18.49
N SER A 173 7.85 3.44 -18.56
CA SER A 173 6.45 3.53 -18.92
C SER A 173 5.61 2.72 -17.96
N CYS A 174 4.64 3.35 -17.30
CA CYS A 174 3.75 2.73 -16.32
C CYS A 174 2.34 2.55 -16.88
N VAL A 175 1.71 1.43 -16.54
CA VAL A 175 0.32 1.13 -16.87
C VAL A 175 -0.39 0.51 -15.66
N VAL A 176 -1.69 0.70 -15.61
CA VAL A 176 -2.57 0.05 -14.62
C VAL A 176 -3.25 -1.14 -15.29
N ARG A 177 -3.09 -2.30 -14.66
CA ARG A 177 -3.68 -3.58 -15.08
C ARG A 177 -4.78 -3.95 -14.12
N SER A 178 -5.82 -4.61 -14.60
CA SER A 178 -6.90 -5.13 -13.74
C SER A 178 -7.44 -6.46 -14.27
N GLY A 179 -8.07 -7.22 -13.39
CA GLY A 179 -8.68 -8.51 -13.69
C GLY A 179 -7.86 -9.71 -13.25
N SER A 180 -8.34 -10.92 -13.58
CA SER A 180 -7.79 -12.20 -13.15
C SER A 180 -7.68 -13.14 -14.36
N PRO A 181 -6.54 -13.16 -15.05
CA PRO A 181 -5.30 -12.44 -14.81
C PRO A 181 -5.39 -10.94 -15.12
N ALA A 182 -4.50 -10.15 -14.50
CA ALA A 182 -4.38 -8.72 -14.73
C ALA A 182 -3.99 -8.41 -16.18
N LYS A 183 -4.81 -7.61 -16.87
CA LYS A 183 -4.56 -7.15 -18.23
C LYS A 183 -4.37 -5.64 -18.23
N THR A 184 -3.46 -5.15 -19.06
CA THR A 184 -3.27 -3.72 -19.30
C THR A 184 -4.57 -3.09 -19.75
N LYS A 185 -5.03 -2.08 -19.02
CA LYS A 185 -6.31 -1.43 -19.30
C LYS A 185 -6.26 0.09 -19.25
N TYR A 186 -5.53 0.67 -18.28
CA TYR A 186 -5.63 2.08 -17.98
C TYR A 186 -4.27 2.77 -17.97
N THR A 187 -4.28 4.05 -18.32
CA THR A 187 -3.25 5.02 -18.02
C THR A 187 -3.62 5.75 -16.73
N ALA A 188 -2.63 6.15 -15.96
CA ALA A 188 -2.83 6.91 -14.74
C ALA A 188 -1.70 7.92 -14.57
N GLU A 189 -1.97 8.97 -13.79
CA GLU A 189 -1.00 9.97 -13.38
C GLU A 189 -1.12 10.22 -11.87
N ILE A 190 -0.11 10.87 -11.28
CA ILE A 190 -0.11 11.15 -9.85
C ILE A 190 -1.09 12.28 -9.55
N LEU A 191 -2.00 12.02 -8.61
CA LEU A 191 -2.91 13.02 -8.07
C LEU A 191 -2.32 13.75 -6.85
N THR A 192 -1.57 13.02 -6.01
CA THR A 192 -0.75 13.57 -4.92
C THR A 192 0.31 12.56 -4.49
N PHE A 193 1.45 13.08 -4.04
CA PHE A 193 2.62 12.30 -3.63
C PHE A 193 3.31 13.01 -2.46
N PRO A 194 3.64 12.32 -1.35
CA PRO A 194 4.23 12.96 -0.18
C PRO A 194 5.69 13.38 -0.44
N GLN A 195 5.96 14.67 -0.42
CA GLN A 195 7.31 15.21 -0.57
C GLN A 195 8.26 14.70 0.51
N ALA A 196 7.78 14.48 1.74
CA ALA A 196 8.57 13.92 2.83
C ALA A 196 9.14 12.53 2.47
N TRP A 197 8.36 11.70 1.77
CA TRP A 197 8.84 10.41 1.30
C TRP A 197 9.95 10.58 0.25
N ALA A 198 9.75 11.44 -0.77
CA ALA A 198 10.75 11.70 -1.80
C ALA A 198 12.07 12.22 -1.20
N ALA A 199 11.99 13.18 -0.27
CA ALA A 199 13.16 13.76 0.39
C ALA A 199 13.96 12.72 1.20
N ASN A 200 13.29 11.77 1.84
CA ASN A 200 13.94 10.77 2.67
C ASN A 200 14.49 9.58 1.86
N TYR A 201 13.75 9.12 0.83
CA TYR A 201 13.98 7.84 0.17
C TYR A 201 14.21 7.91 -1.34
N GLY A 202 14.00 9.06 -2.00
CA GLY A 202 14.20 9.20 -3.45
C GLY A 202 15.61 8.83 -3.92
N LYS A 203 16.62 9.10 -3.10
CA LYS A 203 18.03 8.72 -3.35
C LYS A 203 18.27 7.20 -3.31
N ASP A 204 17.38 6.45 -2.66
CA ASP A 204 17.53 5.02 -2.44
C ASP A 204 16.92 4.19 -3.60
N LEU A 205 16.38 4.86 -4.63
CA LEU A 205 15.76 4.24 -5.82
C LEU A 205 16.66 3.18 -6.50
N LEU A 206 17.97 3.40 -6.50
CA LEU A 206 18.94 2.51 -7.15
C LEU A 206 19.48 1.43 -6.21
N LEU A 207 19.08 1.41 -4.95
CA LEU A 207 19.47 0.37 -4.02
C LEU A 207 18.71 -0.94 -4.33
N GLU A 208 19.43 -2.06 -4.27
CA GLU A 208 18.86 -3.39 -4.49
C GLU A 208 17.82 -3.75 -3.41
N LEU A 209 18.08 -3.31 -2.17
CA LEU A 209 17.21 -3.52 -1.02
C LEU A 209 17.00 -2.19 -0.29
N PRO A 210 16.09 -1.33 -0.77
CA PRO A 210 15.78 -0.09 -0.08
C PRO A 210 15.14 -0.39 1.28
N THR A 211 15.57 0.34 2.32
CA THR A 211 15.03 0.24 3.66
C THR A 211 14.30 1.52 4.03
N GLY A 212 13.27 1.41 4.87
CA GLY A 212 12.52 2.59 5.33
C GLY A 212 11.54 2.22 6.43
N THR A 213 11.07 3.24 7.15
CA THR A 213 10.04 3.08 8.19
C THR A 213 8.66 2.79 7.61
N GLY A 214 8.42 3.22 6.39
CA GLY A 214 7.10 3.21 5.75
C GLY A 214 6.22 4.41 6.10
N GLU A 215 6.66 5.32 6.98
CA GLU A 215 5.82 6.38 7.58
C GLU A 215 5.05 7.23 6.56
N HIS A 216 5.67 7.61 5.45
CA HIS A 216 5.03 8.42 4.41
C HIS A 216 4.83 7.64 3.10
N ASP A 217 4.82 6.31 3.17
CA ASP A 217 4.84 5.47 1.98
C ASP A 217 3.42 5.23 1.43
N TRP A 218 2.79 6.29 0.95
CA TRP A 218 1.49 6.30 0.29
C TRP A 218 1.48 7.28 -0.90
N ALA A 219 0.62 7.04 -1.87
CA ALA A 219 0.35 7.98 -2.97
C ALA A 219 -1.06 7.76 -3.52
N LEU A 220 -1.63 8.80 -4.12
CA LEU A 220 -2.85 8.71 -4.89
C LEU A 220 -2.55 8.90 -6.37
N LEU A 221 -3.03 7.95 -7.18
CA LEU A 221 -3.03 8.03 -8.64
C LEU A 221 -4.45 8.27 -9.13
N TYR A 222 -4.58 8.89 -10.28
CA TYR A 222 -5.85 9.06 -10.97
C TYR A 222 -5.80 8.42 -12.35
N ILE A 223 -6.79 7.62 -12.69
CA ILE A 223 -6.93 7.01 -14.03
C ILE A 223 -7.32 8.11 -15.04
N THR A 224 -6.42 8.40 -15.96
CA THR A 224 -6.59 9.46 -16.95
C THR A 224 -7.21 8.97 -18.26
N GLY A 225 -7.08 7.66 -18.56
CA GLY A 225 -7.60 7.10 -19.81
C GLY A 225 -7.47 5.58 -19.86
N THR A 226 -7.73 5.05 -21.05
CA THR A 226 -7.56 3.64 -21.41
C THR A 226 -6.35 3.45 -22.33
N THR A 227 -5.69 2.29 -22.24
CA THR A 227 -4.50 2.01 -23.07
C THR A 227 -4.84 1.71 -24.53
N ASP A 228 -6.08 1.32 -24.83
CA ASP A 228 -6.59 1.08 -26.18
C ASP A 228 -7.28 2.32 -26.80
N GLN A 229 -7.17 3.48 -26.13
CA GLN A 229 -7.79 4.75 -26.54
C GLN A 229 -9.33 4.69 -26.61
N SER A 230 -9.96 3.70 -26.01
CA SER A 230 -11.41 3.69 -25.82
C SER A 230 -11.83 4.76 -24.80
N GLU A 231 -13.14 5.05 -24.76
CA GLU A 231 -13.66 5.99 -23.78
C GLU A 231 -13.44 5.49 -22.35
N LYS A 232 -12.96 6.38 -21.49
CA LYS A 232 -12.76 6.07 -20.06
C LYS A 232 -14.10 5.74 -19.42
N PRO A 233 -14.22 4.67 -18.61
CA PRO A 233 -15.45 4.37 -17.88
C PRO A 233 -15.93 5.54 -17.04
N LEU A 234 -17.22 5.81 -17.01
CA LEU A 234 -17.82 6.85 -16.17
C LEU A 234 -17.70 6.51 -14.68
N THR A 235 -17.69 5.20 -14.36
CA THR A 235 -17.55 4.71 -13.00
C THR A 235 -16.64 3.49 -12.98
N PHE A 236 -15.79 3.40 -11.94
CA PHE A 236 -14.92 2.26 -11.68
C PHE A 236 -15.44 1.46 -10.48
N PRO A 237 -15.22 0.13 -10.44
CA PRO A 237 -15.32 -0.61 -9.20
C PRO A 237 -14.40 0.02 -8.15
N PHE A 238 -14.92 0.24 -6.95
CA PHE A 238 -14.16 0.86 -5.86
C PHE A 238 -14.53 0.24 -4.52
N VAL A 239 -13.69 0.43 -3.51
CA VAL A 239 -13.97 0.07 -2.13
C VAL A 239 -14.21 1.32 -1.29
N SER A 240 -15.14 1.23 -0.36
CA SER A 240 -15.27 2.24 0.68
C SER A 240 -14.18 2.05 1.74
N PHE A 241 -13.80 3.12 2.42
CA PHE A 241 -12.72 3.12 3.40
C PHE A 241 -13.16 3.71 4.74
N ASP A 242 -12.35 3.43 5.78
CA ASP A 242 -12.54 4.01 7.11
C ASP A 242 -11.19 4.56 7.63
N THR A 243 -11.14 5.87 7.89
CA THR A 243 -9.95 6.57 8.36
C THR A 243 -9.96 6.84 9.87
N ARG A 244 -10.95 6.32 10.60
CA ARG A 244 -11.02 6.51 12.05
C ARG A 244 -9.92 5.71 12.75
N GLU A 245 -9.51 6.20 13.91
CA GLU A 245 -8.50 5.53 14.71
C GLU A 245 -9.00 4.19 15.28
N ALA A 246 -8.10 3.24 15.39
CA ALA A 246 -8.30 1.95 16.05
C ALA A 246 -9.55 1.16 15.60
N VAL A 247 -9.99 1.34 14.35
CA VAL A 247 -11.09 0.54 13.78
C VAL A 247 -10.71 -0.92 13.57
N THR A 248 -9.41 -1.22 13.69
CA THR A 248 -8.84 -2.56 13.54
C THR A 248 -7.67 -2.68 14.49
N THR A 249 -7.66 -3.74 15.31
CA THR A 249 -6.69 -3.96 16.37
C THR A 249 -6.13 -5.38 16.37
N MET A 250 -5.30 -5.74 17.35
CA MET A 250 -4.76 -7.09 17.51
C MET A 250 -5.86 -8.15 17.56
N ASN A 251 -5.61 -9.28 16.90
CA ASN A 251 -6.49 -10.44 16.76
C ASN A 251 -7.73 -10.21 15.89
N ASP A 252 -7.93 -9.01 15.32
CA ASP A 252 -9.02 -8.81 14.36
C ASP A 252 -8.69 -9.55 13.06
N PRO A 253 -9.64 -10.32 12.50
CA PRO A 253 -9.49 -10.94 11.22
C PRO A 253 -9.66 -9.92 10.10
N VAL A 254 -8.73 -9.91 9.15
CA VAL A 254 -8.75 -9.05 7.98
C VAL A 254 -8.50 -9.86 6.70
N LEU A 255 -9.05 -9.39 5.61
CA LEU A 255 -8.71 -9.85 4.27
C LEU A 255 -7.55 -9.01 3.74
N ILE A 256 -6.50 -9.66 3.28
CA ILE A 256 -5.44 -9.02 2.50
C ILE A 256 -5.50 -9.46 1.05
N ALA A 257 -5.34 -8.54 0.11
CA ALA A 257 -5.41 -8.81 -1.32
C ALA A 257 -4.40 -7.98 -2.11
N SER A 258 -3.69 -8.61 -3.04
CA SER A 258 -2.67 -7.95 -3.87
C SER A 258 -2.39 -8.73 -5.16
N TYR A 259 -1.44 -8.25 -5.96
CA TYR A 259 -0.86 -8.94 -7.12
C TYR A 259 0.61 -9.33 -6.82
N PRO A 260 0.87 -10.40 -6.05
CA PRO A 260 2.22 -10.83 -5.71
C PRO A 260 2.96 -11.34 -6.95
N ALA A 261 4.23 -10.98 -7.09
CA ALA A 261 5.07 -11.23 -8.27
C ALA A 261 6.40 -11.96 -7.96
N GLY A 262 6.71 -12.15 -6.67
CA GLY A 262 8.06 -12.52 -6.21
C GLY A 262 8.59 -13.87 -6.67
N PHE A 263 7.72 -14.80 -7.11
CA PHE A 263 8.13 -16.12 -7.62
C PHE A 263 8.04 -16.25 -9.14
N LEU A 264 7.71 -15.18 -9.85
CA LEU A 264 7.46 -15.21 -11.29
C LEU A 264 8.63 -14.63 -12.06
N GLY A 265 9.10 -15.36 -13.08
CA GLY A 265 10.08 -14.83 -14.02
C GLY A 265 9.51 -13.73 -14.91
N SER A 266 10.38 -12.89 -15.48
CA SER A 266 10.02 -11.70 -16.26
C SER A 266 8.97 -11.93 -17.36
N THR A 267 9.02 -13.11 -18.03
CA THR A 267 8.05 -13.48 -19.08
C THR A 267 6.63 -13.65 -18.54
N LEU A 268 6.46 -14.22 -17.32
CA LEU A 268 5.15 -14.38 -16.69
C LEU A 268 4.63 -13.04 -16.16
N LEU A 269 5.51 -12.20 -15.65
CA LEU A 269 5.17 -10.85 -15.19
C LEU A 269 4.58 -9.99 -16.32
N GLN A 270 5.09 -10.15 -17.56
CA GLN A 270 4.58 -9.44 -18.74
C GLN A 270 3.22 -9.96 -19.21
N ARG A 271 2.95 -11.29 -19.06
CA ARG A 271 1.70 -11.90 -19.54
C ARG A 271 0.48 -11.61 -18.67
N GLY A 272 0.68 -11.14 -17.46
CA GLY A 272 -0.35 -10.79 -16.50
C GLY A 272 -0.28 -11.62 -15.23
N LEU A 273 -0.51 -10.96 -14.09
CA LEU A 273 -0.49 -11.56 -12.76
C LEU A 273 -1.91 -11.96 -12.35
N TRP A 274 -1.99 -12.98 -11.50
CA TRP A 274 -3.23 -13.33 -10.81
C TRP A 274 -3.29 -12.61 -9.47
N PRO A 275 -4.43 -12.03 -9.10
CA PRO A 275 -4.61 -11.51 -7.76
C PRO A 275 -4.63 -12.67 -6.76
N VAL A 276 -4.07 -12.43 -5.60
CA VAL A 276 -4.07 -13.37 -4.47
C VAL A 276 -4.65 -12.67 -3.27
N SER A 277 -5.55 -13.35 -2.59
CA SER A 277 -6.12 -12.89 -1.32
C SER A 277 -6.05 -13.99 -0.28
N THR A 278 -5.96 -13.60 0.98
CA THR A 278 -6.02 -14.51 2.12
C THR A 278 -6.52 -13.78 3.36
N THR A 279 -7.10 -14.54 4.27
CA THR A 279 -7.48 -14.06 5.60
C THR A 279 -6.32 -14.23 6.55
N VAL A 280 -6.02 -13.19 7.31
CA VAL A 280 -5.04 -13.20 8.41
C VAL A 280 -5.62 -12.51 9.63
N GLU A 281 -5.05 -12.79 10.80
CA GLU A 281 -5.31 -12.02 12.02
C GLU A 281 -4.18 -11.02 12.24
N ILE A 282 -4.49 -9.83 12.73
CA ILE A 282 -3.50 -8.83 13.09
C ILE A 282 -2.69 -9.33 14.28
N GLN A 283 -1.37 -9.51 14.08
CA GLN A 283 -0.47 -10.07 15.06
C GLN A 283 0.01 -9.03 16.08
N LYS A 284 0.34 -7.84 15.60
CA LYS A 284 0.85 -6.70 16.37
C LYS A 284 0.42 -5.39 15.75
N VAL A 285 0.48 -4.35 16.54
CA VAL A 285 0.29 -2.97 16.10
C VAL A 285 1.54 -2.16 16.47
N TYR A 286 1.90 -1.20 15.62
CA TYR A 286 3.04 -0.32 15.85
C TYR A 286 2.62 1.14 15.64
N THR A 287 3.42 2.05 16.18
CA THR A 287 3.21 3.49 16.09
C THR A 287 4.48 4.19 15.60
N PHE A 288 4.34 5.27 14.84
CA PHE A 288 5.39 6.23 14.55
C PHE A 288 5.39 7.38 15.57
N SER A 289 4.24 7.61 16.21
CA SER A 289 4.07 8.60 17.27
C SER A 289 3.26 8.00 18.42
N GLU A 290 3.46 8.50 19.64
CA GLU A 290 2.81 7.98 20.84
C GLU A 290 1.27 7.93 20.69
N SER A 291 0.67 6.83 21.12
CA SER A 291 -0.78 6.63 21.32
C SER A 291 -1.66 6.38 20.07
N LEU A 292 -1.11 6.23 18.86
CA LEU A 292 -1.86 5.98 17.65
C LEU A 292 -1.44 4.67 16.99
N ILE A 293 -2.35 3.98 16.31
CA ILE A 293 -2.03 2.76 15.55
C ILE A 293 -1.71 3.15 14.11
N ASP A 294 -0.42 3.10 13.75
CA ASP A 294 0.05 3.52 12.44
C ASP A 294 0.35 2.35 11.51
N VAL A 295 0.81 1.22 12.06
CA VAL A 295 1.21 0.05 11.29
C VAL A 295 0.62 -1.22 11.89
N LEU A 296 0.09 -2.09 11.04
CA LEU A 296 -0.41 -3.41 11.37
C LEU A 296 0.62 -4.46 10.95
N SER A 297 0.94 -5.41 11.84
CA SER A 297 1.67 -6.64 11.54
C SER A 297 0.66 -7.72 11.17
N LEU A 298 0.80 -8.27 9.98
CA LEU A 298 -0.12 -9.24 9.39
C LEU A 298 0.47 -10.67 9.40
N GLY A 299 1.69 -10.80 9.94
CA GLY A 299 2.41 -12.07 10.01
C GLY A 299 2.84 -12.63 8.66
N GLY A 300 3.24 -13.89 8.65
CA GLY A 300 3.65 -14.59 7.44
C GLY A 300 2.48 -14.95 6.55
N SER A 301 2.61 -14.68 5.26
CA SER A 301 1.55 -14.93 4.28
C SER A 301 2.11 -15.20 2.89
N ILE A 302 1.39 -15.95 2.06
CA ILE A 302 1.69 -16.10 0.63
C ILE A 302 1.69 -14.75 -0.10
N VAL A 303 1.04 -13.74 0.45
CA VAL A 303 1.02 -12.37 -0.06
C VAL A 303 2.31 -11.60 0.28
N ALA A 304 3.15 -12.10 1.22
CA ALA A 304 4.40 -11.44 1.63
C ALA A 304 5.52 -11.57 0.56
N GLN A 305 5.29 -10.97 -0.61
CA GLN A 305 6.17 -11.04 -1.78
C GLN A 305 6.28 -9.68 -2.46
N GLY A 306 7.31 -9.51 -3.29
CA GLY A 306 7.41 -8.38 -4.22
C GLY A 306 6.15 -8.25 -5.08
N GLY A 307 5.69 -7.03 -5.34
CA GLY A 307 4.45 -6.75 -6.05
C GLY A 307 3.22 -6.60 -5.15
N SER A 308 3.27 -7.03 -3.89
CA SER A 308 2.15 -6.88 -2.95
C SER A 308 2.00 -5.48 -2.38
N SER A 309 3.03 -4.65 -2.42
CA SER A 309 3.00 -3.25 -2.00
C SER A 309 1.84 -2.49 -2.64
N GLY A 310 1.08 -1.75 -1.85
CA GLY A 310 -0.15 -1.04 -2.24
C GLY A 310 -1.39 -1.93 -2.26
N GLY A 311 -1.26 -3.22 -1.94
CA GLY A 311 -2.39 -4.15 -1.79
C GLY A 311 -3.30 -3.77 -0.61
N ALA A 312 -4.55 -4.21 -0.68
CA ALA A 312 -5.59 -3.82 0.26
C ALA A 312 -5.59 -4.65 1.55
N VAL A 313 -5.90 -3.99 2.67
CA VAL A 313 -6.30 -4.61 3.93
C VAL A 313 -7.74 -4.22 4.21
N MET A 314 -8.65 -5.20 4.18
CA MET A 314 -10.10 -5.01 4.33
C MET A 314 -10.60 -5.63 5.64
N ASN A 315 -11.44 -4.90 6.36
CA ASN A 315 -12.12 -5.48 7.52
C ASN A 315 -13.42 -6.21 7.14
N GLN A 316 -14.06 -6.85 8.11
CA GLN A 316 -15.30 -7.62 7.95
C GLN A 316 -16.53 -6.74 7.61
N TRP A 317 -16.44 -5.44 7.65
CA TRP A 317 -17.51 -4.51 7.22
C TRP A 317 -17.25 -3.96 5.81
N ASN A 318 -16.40 -4.66 5.03
CA ASN A 318 -16.03 -4.28 3.66
C ASN A 318 -15.48 -2.85 3.59
N LYS A 319 -14.68 -2.46 4.59
CA LYS A 319 -13.97 -1.18 4.61
C LYS A 319 -12.48 -1.41 4.41
N LEU A 320 -11.86 -0.63 3.53
CA LEU A 320 -10.42 -0.53 3.47
C LEU A 320 -9.93 0.13 4.77
N VAL A 321 -9.04 -0.54 5.48
CA VAL A 321 -8.47 -0.08 6.76
C VAL A 321 -6.95 0.10 6.72
N GLY A 322 -6.32 -0.30 5.62
CA GLY A 322 -4.89 -0.12 5.40
C GLY A 322 -4.44 -0.59 4.03
N ILE A 323 -3.17 -0.30 3.70
CA ILE A 323 -2.49 -0.83 2.51
C ILE A 323 -1.19 -1.54 2.90
N ILE A 324 -0.88 -2.63 2.22
CA ILE A 324 0.37 -3.37 2.39
C ILE A 324 1.54 -2.46 2.00
N VAL A 325 2.57 -2.37 2.86
CA VAL A 325 3.70 -1.45 2.65
C VAL A 325 5.03 -2.17 2.54
N THR A 326 5.34 -3.09 3.45
CA THR A 326 6.64 -3.75 3.53
C THR A 326 6.52 -5.12 4.17
N SER A 327 7.61 -5.88 4.14
CA SER A 327 7.76 -7.10 4.94
C SER A 327 9.15 -7.15 5.56
N SER A 328 9.27 -7.82 6.70
CA SER A 328 10.58 -8.16 7.25
C SER A 328 11.35 -9.10 6.33
N ILE A 329 12.66 -9.16 6.49
CA ILE A 329 13.51 -10.13 5.78
C ILE A 329 13.25 -11.52 6.38
N GLY A 330 13.07 -12.53 5.51
CA GLY A 330 12.87 -13.91 5.90
C GLY A 330 13.13 -14.84 4.71
N SER A 331 13.59 -16.07 4.98
CA SER A 331 13.93 -17.07 3.95
C SER A 331 12.68 -17.56 3.22
N THR A 332 11.56 -17.61 3.92
CA THR A 332 10.26 -18.04 3.38
C THR A 332 9.21 -16.94 3.59
N THR A 333 8.11 -17.00 2.86
CA THR A 333 6.97 -16.07 3.05
C THR A 333 6.31 -16.22 4.42
N ALA A 334 6.41 -17.39 5.04
CA ALA A 334 5.88 -17.65 6.38
C ALA A 334 6.72 -16.99 7.48
N GLU A 335 8.01 -16.76 7.25
CA GLU A 335 8.92 -16.10 8.20
C GLU A 335 8.91 -14.57 8.08
N ARG A 336 8.36 -14.05 6.98
CA ARG A 336 8.28 -12.60 6.75
C ARG A 336 7.08 -12.02 7.50
N ASP A 337 7.33 -11.00 8.32
CA ASP A 337 6.25 -10.21 8.91
C ASP A 337 5.76 -9.18 7.89
N LEU A 338 4.66 -9.48 7.22
CA LEU A 338 4.01 -8.55 6.29
C LEU A 338 3.39 -7.40 7.10
N ARG A 339 3.58 -6.17 6.66
CA ARG A 339 3.09 -4.98 7.35
C ARG A 339 2.23 -4.13 6.45
N ALA A 340 1.29 -3.42 7.07
CA ALA A 340 0.42 -2.48 6.39
C ALA A 340 0.36 -1.15 7.15
N LEU A 341 0.34 -0.04 6.42
CA LEU A 341 -0.03 1.27 6.97
C LEU A 341 -1.53 1.30 7.22
N THR A 342 -1.94 1.81 8.39
CA THR A 342 -3.35 2.04 8.67
C THR A 342 -3.88 3.20 7.84
N LEU A 343 -5.16 3.14 7.51
CA LEU A 343 -5.78 4.22 6.76
C LEU A 343 -5.97 5.49 7.59
N SER A 344 -6.06 5.37 8.93
CA SER A 344 -6.04 6.52 9.85
C SER A 344 -4.70 7.26 9.79
N HIS A 345 -3.57 6.53 9.78
CA HIS A 345 -2.24 7.13 9.60
C HIS A 345 -2.12 7.82 8.23
N ILE A 346 -2.55 7.16 7.16
CA ILE A 346 -2.52 7.74 5.81
C ILE A 346 -3.35 9.03 5.76
N ASP A 347 -4.54 9.04 6.35
CA ASP A 347 -5.40 10.23 6.41
C ASP A 347 -4.73 11.41 7.12
N ARG A 348 -4.10 11.14 8.29
CA ARG A 348 -3.33 12.17 9.01
C ARG A 348 -2.15 12.69 8.18
N SER A 349 -1.44 11.78 7.50
CA SER A 349 -0.31 12.13 6.66
C SER A 349 -0.75 12.95 5.43
N ILE A 350 -1.89 12.60 4.80
CA ILE A 350 -2.52 13.37 3.72
C ILE A 350 -2.91 14.76 4.25
N GLN A 351 -3.53 14.82 5.43
CA GLN A 351 -3.95 16.10 6.03
C GLN A 351 -2.74 16.99 6.34
N ALA A 352 -1.67 16.45 6.88
CA ALA A 352 -0.44 17.19 7.13
C ALA A 352 0.22 17.70 5.84
N HIS A 353 0.15 16.92 4.75
CA HIS A 353 0.73 17.27 3.46
C HIS A 353 -0.13 18.26 2.66
N THR A 354 -1.46 18.06 2.64
CA THR A 354 -2.39 18.79 1.74
C THR A 354 -3.28 19.80 2.45
N GLY A 355 -3.41 19.73 3.76
CA GLY A 355 -4.38 20.50 4.57
C GLY A 355 -5.79 19.88 4.60
N TYR A 356 -6.03 18.74 3.95
CA TYR A 356 -7.35 18.10 3.83
C TYR A 356 -7.28 16.65 4.27
N THR A 357 -8.31 16.15 4.96
CA THR A 357 -8.49 14.71 5.16
C THR A 357 -8.67 14.00 3.81
N LEU A 358 -8.42 12.69 3.75
CA LEU A 358 -8.58 11.90 2.52
C LEU A 358 -9.98 12.10 1.91
N LEU A 359 -11.03 12.01 2.73
CA LEU A 359 -12.40 12.20 2.27
C LEU A 359 -12.62 13.61 1.71
N SER A 360 -12.15 14.64 2.41
CA SER A 360 -12.26 16.04 1.94
C SER A 360 -11.43 16.24 0.67
N PHE A 361 -10.23 15.68 0.60
CA PHE A 361 -9.35 15.74 -0.55
C PHE A 361 -9.98 15.14 -1.81
N LEU A 362 -10.69 14.02 -1.68
CA LEU A 362 -11.42 13.40 -2.80
C LEU A 362 -12.61 14.25 -3.26
N ASN A 363 -13.18 15.10 -2.41
CA ASN A 363 -14.33 15.95 -2.75
C ASN A 363 -13.96 17.34 -3.29
N ILE A 364 -12.67 17.65 -3.44
CA ILE A 364 -12.22 18.94 -3.97
C ILE A 364 -12.08 18.88 -5.48
N GLY A 365 -12.83 19.70 -6.20
CA GLY A 365 -12.61 20.05 -7.59
C GLY A 365 -12.60 18.87 -8.57
N ASP A 366 -12.04 19.14 -9.75
CA ASP A 366 -11.87 18.19 -10.84
C ASP A 366 -10.48 17.53 -10.80
N PHE A 367 -10.43 16.21 -10.95
CA PHE A 367 -9.19 15.46 -10.84
C PHE A 367 -8.23 15.69 -12.01
N GLU A 368 -8.76 15.84 -13.25
CA GLU A 368 -7.93 16.12 -14.43
C GLU A 368 -7.13 17.42 -14.22
N SER A 369 -7.81 18.49 -13.82
CA SER A 369 -7.17 19.78 -13.55
C SER A 369 -6.16 19.70 -12.41
N ARG A 370 -6.43 18.88 -11.39
CA ARG A 370 -5.54 18.70 -10.25
C ARG A 370 -4.28 17.92 -10.61
N VAL A 371 -4.42 16.86 -11.40
CA VAL A 371 -3.29 16.10 -11.94
C VAL A 371 -2.40 17.01 -12.80
N GLN A 372 -3.00 17.79 -13.68
CA GLN A 372 -2.24 18.72 -14.52
C GLN A 372 -1.48 19.76 -13.66
N LYS A 373 -2.15 20.34 -12.67
CA LYS A 373 -1.52 21.26 -11.74
C LYS A 373 -0.37 20.59 -10.97
N PHE A 374 -0.57 19.39 -10.44
CA PHE A 374 0.48 18.63 -9.72
C PHE A 374 1.68 18.40 -10.62
N LYS A 375 1.46 17.99 -11.85
CA LYS A 375 2.50 17.76 -12.85
C LYS A 375 3.31 19.02 -13.15
N GLU A 376 2.66 20.18 -13.23
CA GLU A 376 3.32 21.45 -13.52
C GLU A 376 4.05 22.04 -12.31
N THR A 377 3.50 21.89 -11.09
CA THR A 377 4.00 22.60 -9.90
C THR A 377 4.85 21.73 -8.97
N GLU A 378 4.49 20.44 -8.79
CA GLU A 378 5.13 19.59 -7.80
C GLU A 378 6.17 18.63 -8.41
N VAL A 379 5.89 18.05 -9.57
CA VAL A 379 6.77 17.05 -10.20
C VAL A 379 8.19 17.59 -10.41
N PRO A 380 8.43 18.83 -10.90
CA PRO A 380 9.79 19.34 -11.09
C PRO A 380 10.60 19.39 -9.77
N ASN A 381 9.94 19.75 -8.67
CA ASN A 381 10.58 19.76 -7.35
C ASN A 381 10.84 18.34 -6.83
N LEU A 382 9.86 17.44 -6.97
CA LEU A 382 10.00 16.06 -6.53
C LEU A 382 11.13 15.33 -7.26
N LEU A 383 11.29 15.55 -8.57
CA LEU A 383 12.37 14.94 -9.37
C LEU A 383 13.77 15.30 -8.87
N THR A 384 13.95 16.43 -8.18
CA THR A 384 15.25 16.81 -7.60
C THR A 384 15.76 15.85 -6.52
N TYR A 385 14.86 15.05 -5.92
CA TYR A 385 15.21 14.04 -4.92
C TYR A 385 15.67 12.70 -5.51
N PHE A 386 15.57 12.52 -6.85
CA PHE A 386 15.92 11.28 -7.54
C PHE A 386 17.20 11.49 -8.38
N PRO A 387 18.37 11.08 -7.88
CA PRO A 387 19.65 11.27 -8.56
C PRO A 387 19.87 10.19 -9.63
N ILE A 388 19.23 10.29 -10.79
CA ILE A 388 19.33 9.36 -11.93
C ILE A 388 19.80 10.04 -13.22
#